data_14ab842904c92b3259ad8dd9d5467689
#
_entry.id   14ab842904c92b3259ad8dd9d5467689
#
_cell.length_a   1.000
_cell.length_b   1.000
_cell.length_c   1.000
_cell.angle_alpha   90.00
_cell.angle_beta   90.00
_cell.angle_gamma   90.00
#
_symmetry.space_group_name_H-M   'P 1'
#
loop_
_entity.id
_entity.type
_entity.pdbx_description
1 polymer ?
#
loop_
_entity_poly.entity_id
_entity_poly.type
_entity_poly.pdbx_seq_one_letter_code
_entity_poly.pdbx_strand_id
1 'polypeptide(L)'
;MGEVKLSHLKKTYNGGAEVVKGISFAVKDKEFLVLVGPSGCGKSTVLRMIAGLEDITEGDLFIGAKKVNDISSSERGIAMVFQNYALYPHMTSYENMAFGLKIKKVPKEEIKERVMAAAKILNVEPLLDRKPGKMSGGQRQRIAIGRAIVRRPEVFLFDEPLSNLDAKLRGKMRIELAKLQKKLDTTMIYVTHDQVEAMTLGERIVVMNEGNIMQIAPPIELFNNPNNKFVAEFIGSPQMNFIEGRVEVQNSKLLF
;
A
#
# COMPACT_ATOMS: atom_id res chain seq x y z
N MET A 1 10.80 12.56 7.98
CA MET A 1 11.54 11.62 7.13
C MET A 1 10.81 10.29 7.22
N GLY A 2 10.25 9.87 6.09
CA GLY A 2 9.25 8.80 6.00
C GLY A 2 9.83 7.38 5.86
N GLU A 3 11.03 7.09 6.38
CA GLU A 3 11.54 5.72 6.43
C GLU A 3 10.68 4.87 7.36
N VAL A 4 10.36 3.62 6.94
CA VAL A 4 9.63 2.67 7.78
C VAL A 4 10.46 1.40 7.91
N LYS A 5 10.77 0.97 9.14
CA LYS A 5 11.56 -0.23 9.42
C LYS A 5 10.79 -1.20 10.29
N LEU A 6 10.65 -2.42 9.79
CA LEU A 6 10.09 -3.56 10.52
C LEU A 6 11.24 -4.49 10.93
N SER A 7 11.26 -4.92 12.18
CA SER A 7 12.26 -5.82 12.72
C SER A 7 11.58 -6.98 13.43
N HIS A 8 11.65 -8.18 12.86
CA HIS A 8 11.07 -9.44 13.37
C HIS A 8 9.59 -9.29 13.75
N LEU A 9 8.82 -8.54 12.93
CA LEU A 9 7.44 -8.21 13.23
C LEU A 9 6.56 -9.46 13.14
N LYS A 10 5.84 -9.77 14.23
CA LYS A 10 4.90 -10.90 14.31
C LYS A 10 3.50 -10.44 14.68
N LYS A 11 2.52 -11.16 14.17
CA LYS A 11 1.12 -11.05 14.58
C LYS A 11 0.51 -12.41 14.78
N THR A 12 0.08 -12.66 16.01
CA THR A 12 -0.72 -13.82 16.40
C THR A 12 -2.04 -13.33 16.93
N TYR A 13 -3.16 -13.85 16.40
CA TYR A 13 -4.50 -13.54 16.90
C TYR A 13 -4.92 -14.49 18.04
N ASN A 14 -5.93 -14.09 18.79
CA ASN A 14 -6.56 -14.92 19.80
C ASN A 14 -6.99 -16.27 19.17
N GLY A 15 -6.48 -17.38 19.71
CA GLY A 15 -6.66 -18.72 19.14
C GLY A 15 -5.41 -19.32 18.49
N GLY A 16 -4.27 -18.61 18.55
CA GLY A 16 -2.95 -19.13 18.14
C GLY A 16 -2.63 -19.06 16.65
N ALA A 17 -3.48 -18.45 15.83
CA ALA A 17 -3.21 -18.27 14.41
C ALA A 17 -2.13 -17.19 14.19
N GLU A 18 -0.92 -17.60 13.80
CA GLU A 18 0.19 -16.70 13.44
C GLU A 18 0.03 -16.25 11.99
N VAL A 19 -0.42 -15.00 11.79
CA VAL A 19 -0.70 -14.42 10.47
C VAL A 19 0.50 -13.71 9.87
N VAL A 20 1.41 -13.18 10.70
CA VAL A 20 2.68 -12.57 10.28
C VAL A 20 3.80 -13.22 11.10
N LYS A 21 4.78 -13.80 10.41
CA LYS A 21 5.74 -14.75 11.00
C LYS A 21 7.16 -14.18 11.09
N GLY A 22 7.33 -13.09 11.84
CA GLY A 22 8.67 -12.54 12.12
C GLY A 22 9.32 -11.85 10.93
N ILE A 23 8.57 -11.07 10.17
CA ILE A 23 9.07 -10.39 8.98
C ILE A 23 9.97 -9.20 9.33
N SER A 24 10.98 -8.98 8.49
CA SER A 24 11.91 -7.85 8.63
C SER A 24 12.19 -7.22 7.26
N PHE A 25 11.96 -5.93 7.12
CA PHE A 25 12.36 -5.13 5.96
C PHE A 25 12.33 -3.64 6.29
N ALA A 26 12.91 -2.83 5.42
CA ALA A 26 12.85 -1.38 5.51
C ALA A 26 12.32 -0.79 4.20
N VAL A 27 11.51 0.24 4.33
CA VAL A 27 11.04 1.12 3.24
C VAL A 27 11.86 2.39 3.33
N LYS A 28 12.55 2.75 2.25
CA LYS A 28 13.38 3.97 2.21
C LYS A 28 12.50 5.22 2.22
N ASP A 29 13.06 6.33 2.67
CA ASP A 29 12.39 7.63 2.54
C ASP A 29 12.03 7.89 1.07
N LYS A 30 10.77 8.29 0.82
CA LYS A 30 10.20 8.59 -0.51
C LYS A 30 10.07 7.39 -1.45
N GLU A 31 10.32 6.18 -1.00
CA GLU A 31 10.15 4.95 -1.79
C GLU A 31 8.67 4.60 -1.98
N PHE A 32 8.32 4.10 -3.17
CA PHE A 32 7.06 3.41 -3.43
C PHE A 32 7.26 1.90 -3.29
N LEU A 33 6.95 1.36 -2.11
CA LEU A 33 7.01 -0.09 -1.83
C LEU A 33 5.64 -0.73 -2.03
N VAL A 34 5.60 -1.88 -2.70
CA VAL A 34 4.38 -2.67 -2.85
C VAL A 34 4.48 -4.00 -2.10
N LEU A 35 3.47 -4.32 -1.30
CA LEU A 35 3.28 -5.65 -0.73
C LEU A 35 2.27 -6.41 -1.61
N VAL A 36 2.69 -7.56 -2.15
CA VAL A 36 1.86 -8.39 -3.02
C VAL A 36 1.85 -9.84 -2.56
N GLY A 37 0.80 -10.56 -2.85
CA GLY A 37 0.65 -11.99 -2.50
C GLY A 37 -0.82 -12.44 -2.52
N PRO A 38 -1.10 -13.72 -2.31
CA PRO A 38 -2.44 -14.27 -2.26
C PRO A 38 -3.31 -13.65 -1.18
N SER A 39 -4.63 -13.78 -1.31
CA SER A 39 -5.56 -13.37 -0.25
C SER A 39 -5.26 -14.12 1.06
N GLY A 40 -5.31 -13.42 2.19
CA GLY A 40 -5.05 -14.01 3.50
C GLY A 40 -3.58 -14.21 3.89
N CYS A 41 -2.59 -13.86 3.04
CA CYS A 41 -1.17 -14.04 3.37
C CYS A 41 -0.58 -13.02 4.35
N GLY A 42 -1.39 -12.10 4.92
CA GLY A 42 -0.96 -11.18 5.97
C GLY A 42 -0.67 -9.74 5.53
N LYS A 43 -0.76 -9.36 4.25
CA LYS A 43 -0.44 -8.01 3.73
C LYS A 43 -1.19 -6.87 4.44
N SER A 44 -2.52 -6.96 4.47
CA SER A 44 -3.34 -5.93 5.13
C SER A 44 -3.11 -5.91 6.64
N THR A 45 -2.77 -7.04 7.26
CA THR A 45 -2.38 -7.10 8.67
C THR A 45 -1.08 -6.31 8.90
N VAL A 46 -0.05 -6.51 8.05
CA VAL A 46 1.20 -5.73 8.11
C VAL A 46 0.91 -4.25 7.94
N LEU A 47 0.09 -3.88 6.95
CA LEU A 47 -0.27 -2.49 6.70
C LEU A 47 -1.00 -1.87 7.90
N ARG A 48 -1.93 -2.61 8.52
CA ARG A 48 -2.67 -2.16 9.71
C ARG A 48 -1.79 -2.05 10.95
N MET A 49 -0.80 -2.93 11.12
CA MET A 49 0.20 -2.80 12.18
C MET A 49 1.04 -1.52 12.00
N ILE A 50 1.46 -1.21 10.76
CA ILE A 50 2.15 0.06 10.46
C ILE A 50 1.23 1.25 10.76
N ALA A 51 -0.05 1.14 10.43
CA ALA A 51 -1.05 2.17 10.70
C ALA A 51 -1.39 2.36 12.19
N GLY A 52 -1.03 1.42 13.07
CA GLY A 52 -1.48 1.40 14.46
C GLY A 52 -2.97 1.13 14.62
N LEU A 53 -3.53 0.36 13.69
CA LEU A 53 -4.91 -0.14 13.71
C LEU A 53 -4.97 -1.60 14.12
N GLU A 54 -3.80 -2.23 14.26
CA GLU A 54 -3.62 -3.60 14.71
C GLU A 54 -2.39 -3.65 15.62
N ASP A 55 -2.49 -4.33 16.75
CA ASP A 55 -1.39 -4.45 17.70
C ASP A 55 -0.33 -5.42 17.18
N ILE A 56 0.92 -5.12 17.47
CA ILE A 56 2.09 -5.97 17.18
C ILE A 56 2.23 -6.96 18.32
N THR A 57 2.34 -8.27 18.03
CA THR A 57 2.53 -9.29 19.06
C THR A 57 4.00 -9.36 19.50
N GLU A 58 4.93 -9.36 18.55
CA GLU A 58 6.37 -9.35 18.80
C GLU A 58 7.09 -8.54 17.72
N GLY A 59 8.31 -8.08 18.03
CA GLY A 59 9.16 -7.30 17.13
C GLY A 59 8.93 -5.81 17.25
N ASP A 60 9.66 -5.05 16.45
CA ASP A 60 9.74 -3.61 16.52
C ASP A 60 9.37 -2.94 15.21
N LEU A 61 8.62 -1.83 15.31
CA LEU A 61 8.27 -0.97 14.19
C LEU A 61 8.78 0.44 14.42
N PHE A 62 9.47 0.99 13.43
CA PHE A 62 9.99 2.35 13.44
C PHE A 62 9.44 3.16 12.26
N ILE A 63 9.10 4.42 12.50
CA ILE A 63 8.83 5.43 11.48
C ILE A 63 9.82 6.56 11.71
N GLY A 64 10.72 6.78 10.74
CA GLY A 64 11.92 7.57 10.95
C GLY A 64 12.77 6.98 12.08
N ALA A 65 13.22 7.82 13.00
CA ALA A 65 13.99 7.37 14.18
C ALA A 65 13.10 6.91 15.36
N LYS A 66 11.77 6.98 15.24
CA LYS A 66 10.84 6.77 16.36
C LYS A 66 10.28 5.35 16.34
N LYS A 67 10.45 4.60 17.43
CA LYS A 67 9.71 3.34 17.66
C LYS A 67 8.24 3.68 17.91
N VAL A 68 7.33 3.02 17.16
CA VAL A 68 5.90 3.39 17.15
C VAL A 68 4.97 2.28 17.63
N ASN A 69 5.49 1.20 18.21
CA ASN A 69 4.66 0.09 18.68
C ASN A 69 3.48 0.57 19.54
N ASP A 70 3.76 1.41 20.56
CA ASP A 70 2.80 1.87 21.56
C ASP A 70 2.21 3.27 21.24
N ILE A 71 2.45 3.76 20.02
CA ILE A 71 1.98 5.08 19.58
C ILE A 71 0.65 4.94 18.86
N SER A 72 -0.32 5.78 19.24
CA SER A 72 -1.64 5.79 18.61
C SER A 72 -1.56 6.10 17.11
N SER A 73 -2.47 5.54 16.30
CA SER A 73 -2.53 5.76 14.85
C SER A 73 -2.58 7.24 14.46
N SER A 74 -3.19 8.08 15.30
CA SER A 74 -3.33 9.53 15.07
C SER A 74 -2.02 10.30 15.18
N GLU A 75 -1.02 9.74 15.89
CA GLU A 75 0.27 10.37 16.22
C GLU A 75 1.45 9.80 15.46
N ARG A 76 1.24 8.78 14.61
CA ARG A 76 2.29 8.12 13.81
C ARG A 76 2.74 8.92 12.58
N GLY A 77 2.14 10.07 12.28
CA GLY A 77 2.49 10.87 11.09
C GLY A 77 2.07 10.22 9.76
N ILE A 78 1.14 9.28 9.79
CA ILE A 78 0.69 8.52 8.61
C ILE A 78 -0.71 8.91 8.14
N ALA A 79 -1.04 8.57 6.89
CA ALA A 79 -2.41 8.57 6.39
C ALA A 79 -2.69 7.28 5.63
N MET A 80 -3.88 6.71 5.82
CA MET A 80 -4.31 5.47 5.19
C MET A 80 -5.51 5.67 4.28
N VAL A 81 -5.46 5.06 3.10
CA VAL A 81 -6.56 4.94 2.14
C VAL A 81 -7.03 3.49 2.17
N PHE A 82 -8.28 3.28 2.57
CA PHE A 82 -8.89 1.96 2.72
C PHE A 82 -9.48 1.46 1.40
N GLN A 83 -9.61 0.16 1.25
CA GLN A 83 -10.21 -0.53 0.11
C GLN A 83 -11.62 -0.02 -0.23
N ASN A 84 -12.45 0.25 0.77
CA ASN A 84 -13.81 0.79 0.61
C ASN A 84 -13.88 2.32 0.61
N TYR A 85 -12.69 2.99 0.52
CA TYR A 85 -12.52 4.45 0.59
C TYR A 85 -12.90 5.08 1.94
N ALA A 86 -13.77 4.46 2.73
CA ALA A 86 -14.26 4.90 4.05
C ALA A 86 -14.68 6.37 4.10
N LEU A 87 -15.34 6.87 3.05
CA LEU A 87 -15.87 8.24 3.01
C LEU A 87 -17.15 8.32 3.84
N TYR A 88 -17.32 9.44 4.55
CA TYR A 88 -18.54 9.74 5.29
C TYR A 88 -19.67 10.08 4.32
N PRO A 89 -20.73 9.26 4.21
CA PRO A 89 -21.73 9.40 3.13
C PRO A 89 -22.61 10.63 3.26
N HIS A 90 -22.77 11.15 4.48
CA HIS A 90 -23.57 12.34 4.79
C HIS A 90 -22.82 13.66 4.54
N MET A 91 -21.49 13.62 4.45
CA MET A 91 -20.61 14.78 4.23
C MET A 91 -20.35 15.00 2.74
N THR A 92 -20.14 16.27 2.35
CA THR A 92 -19.63 16.63 1.02
C THR A 92 -18.18 16.16 0.85
N SER A 93 -17.65 16.24 -0.38
CA SER A 93 -16.23 15.95 -0.64
C SER A 93 -15.31 16.90 0.11
N TYR A 94 -15.63 18.18 0.13
CA TYR A 94 -14.91 19.18 0.92
C TYR A 94 -14.87 18.81 2.41
N GLU A 95 -16.02 18.48 2.99
CA GLU A 95 -16.13 18.10 4.39
C GLU A 95 -15.38 16.82 4.71
N ASN A 96 -15.44 15.81 3.82
CA ASN A 96 -14.64 14.58 3.96
C ASN A 96 -13.14 14.87 4.01
N MET A 97 -12.64 15.74 3.11
CA MET A 97 -11.21 16.11 3.09
C MET A 97 -10.83 16.94 4.32
N ALA A 98 -11.69 17.89 4.73
CA ALA A 98 -11.44 18.79 5.84
C ALA A 98 -11.55 18.14 7.23
N PHE A 99 -12.25 17.01 7.35
CA PHE A 99 -12.68 16.43 8.62
C PHE A 99 -11.53 16.22 9.62
N GLY A 100 -10.44 15.57 9.18
CA GLY A 100 -9.30 15.30 10.05
C GLY A 100 -8.57 16.56 10.53
N LEU A 101 -8.58 17.64 9.72
CA LEU A 101 -8.00 18.92 10.10
C LEU A 101 -8.89 19.66 11.09
N LYS A 102 -10.23 19.57 10.95
CA LYS A 102 -11.19 20.13 11.91
C LYS A 102 -11.03 19.50 13.29
N ILE A 103 -10.86 18.16 13.37
CA ILE A 103 -10.62 17.47 14.65
C ILE A 103 -9.32 17.99 15.31
N LYS A 104 -8.27 18.22 14.52
CA LYS A 104 -7.00 18.79 14.98
C LYS A 104 -7.07 20.30 15.28
N LYS A 105 -8.26 20.91 15.17
CA LYS A 105 -8.51 22.34 15.41
C LYS A 105 -7.63 23.26 14.56
N VAL A 106 -7.30 22.86 13.33
CA VAL A 106 -6.58 23.69 12.37
C VAL A 106 -7.45 24.91 11.99
N PRO A 107 -6.88 26.11 11.82
CA PRO A 107 -7.64 27.31 11.41
C PRO A 107 -8.41 27.12 10.10
N LYS A 108 -9.60 27.72 10.01
CA LYS A 108 -10.51 27.53 8.85
C LYS A 108 -9.86 27.91 7.52
N GLU A 109 -9.11 29.02 7.51
CA GLU A 109 -8.44 29.49 6.28
C GLU A 109 -7.36 28.49 5.82
N GLU A 110 -6.58 27.94 6.74
CA GLU A 110 -5.59 26.91 6.42
C GLU A 110 -6.25 25.60 5.94
N ILE A 111 -7.38 25.20 6.53
CA ILE A 111 -8.16 24.06 6.04
C ILE A 111 -8.59 24.29 4.58
N LYS A 112 -9.13 25.48 4.27
CA LYS A 112 -9.56 25.83 2.92
C LYS A 112 -8.40 25.78 1.94
N GLU A 113 -7.27 26.38 2.28
CA GLU A 113 -6.05 26.37 1.46
C GLU A 113 -5.58 24.93 1.17
N ARG A 114 -5.45 24.08 2.21
CA ARG A 114 -4.98 22.69 2.08
C ARG A 114 -5.96 21.86 1.25
N VAL A 115 -7.27 22.02 1.45
CA VAL A 115 -8.28 21.27 0.69
C VAL A 115 -8.26 21.70 -0.76
N MET A 116 -8.20 23.00 -1.07
CA MET A 116 -8.14 23.49 -2.45
C MET A 116 -6.85 23.04 -3.17
N ALA A 117 -5.71 23.07 -2.49
CA ALA A 117 -4.44 22.58 -3.03
C ALA A 117 -4.53 21.08 -3.37
N ALA A 118 -5.06 20.25 -2.46
CA ALA A 118 -5.25 18.83 -2.70
C ALA A 118 -6.26 18.55 -3.82
N ALA A 119 -7.37 19.30 -3.87
CA ALA A 119 -8.38 19.19 -4.92
C ALA A 119 -7.79 19.48 -6.30
N LYS A 120 -6.96 20.52 -6.42
CA LYS A 120 -6.24 20.86 -7.65
C LYS A 120 -5.25 19.77 -8.08
N ILE A 121 -4.52 19.17 -7.12
CA ILE A 121 -3.60 18.06 -7.41
C ILE A 121 -4.33 16.87 -8.05
N LEU A 122 -5.56 16.61 -7.59
CA LEU A 122 -6.38 15.44 -7.94
C LEU A 122 -7.41 15.73 -9.03
N ASN A 123 -7.53 16.98 -9.51
CA ASN A 123 -8.54 17.45 -10.45
C ASN A 123 -9.97 17.12 -9.97
N VAL A 124 -10.29 17.48 -8.73
CA VAL A 124 -11.60 17.21 -8.10
C VAL A 124 -12.30 18.47 -7.60
N GLU A 125 -11.83 19.66 -7.97
CA GLU A 125 -12.43 20.95 -7.58
C GLU A 125 -13.95 21.00 -7.88
N PRO A 126 -14.45 20.54 -9.08
CA PRO A 126 -15.88 20.55 -9.39
C PRO A 126 -16.71 19.56 -8.56
N LEU A 127 -16.05 18.72 -7.77
CA LEU A 127 -16.69 17.68 -6.96
C LEU A 127 -16.81 18.05 -5.48
N LEU A 128 -16.22 19.17 -5.05
CA LEU A 128 -16.10 19.52 -3.64
C LEU A 128 -17.45 19.59 -2.90
N ASP A 129 -18.50 20.03 -3.58
CA ASP A 129 -19.85 20.14 -3.00
C ASP A 129 -20.68 18.84 -3.14
N ARG A 130 -20.16 17.84 -3.83
CA ARG A 130 -20.88 16.56 -4.04
C ARG A 130 -20.68 15.61 -2.85
N LYS A 131 -21.73 14.83 -2.55
CA LYS A 131 -21.67 13.73 -1.59
C LYS A 131 -21.22 12.43 -2.27
N PRO A 132 -20.59 11.48 -1.54
CA PRO A 132 -20.08 10.22 -2.08
C PRO A 132 -21.09 9.42 -2.91
N GLY A 133 -22.36 9.39 -2.52
CA GLY A 133 -23.41 8.68 -3.25
C GLY A 133 -23.69 9.20 -4.67
N LYS A 134 -23.25 10.43 -5.01
CA LYS A 134 -23.40 11.05 -6.33
C LYS A 134 -22.10 11.04 -7.15
N MET A 135 -21.16 10.12 -6.82
CA MET A 135 -19.84 10.05 -7.46
C MET A 135 -19.53 8.65 -7.98
N SER A 136 -18.74 8.58 -9.06
CA SER A 136 -18.19 7.32 -9.56
C SER A 136 -17.13 6.73 -8.59
N GLY A 137 -16.78 5.46 -8.76
CA GLY A 137 -15.73 4.80 -7.96
C GLY A 137 -14.41 5.56 -7.96
N GLY A 138 -13.92 5.95 -9.15
CA GLY A 138 -12.67 6.72 -9.27
C GLY A 138 -12.75 8.13 -8.67
N GLN A 139 -13.92 8.77 -8.73
CA GLN A 139 -14.12 10.06 -8.05
C GLN A 139 -14.07 9.89 -6.53
N ARG A 140 -14.75 8.88 -5.97
CA ARG A 140 -14.67 8.57 -4.53
C ARG A 140 -13.25 8.27 -4.08
N GLN A 141 -12.51 7.49 -4.88
CA GLN A 141 -11.11 7.18 -4.60
C GLN A 141 -10.26 8.45 -4.54
N ARG A 142 -10.36 9.36 -5.53
CA ARG A 142 -9.60 10.62 -5.51
C ARG A 142 -9.94 11.46 -4.28
N ILE A 143 -11.21 11.51 -3.86
CA ILE A 143 -11.56 12.21 -2.61
C ILE A 143 -10.95 11.53 -1.38
N ALA A 144 -10.91 10.19 -1.32
CA ALA A 144 -10.25 9.47 -0.23
C ALA A 144 -8.74 9.74 -0.17
N ILE A 145 -8.08 9.79 -1.34
CA ILE A 145 -6.68 10.20 -1.45
C ILE A 145 -6.52 11.67 -1.02
N GLY A 146 -7.41 12.57 -1.45
CA GLY A 146 -7.41 13.98 -1.03
C GLY A 146 -7.51 14.16 0.48
N ARG A 147 -8.38 13.36 1.14
CA ARG A 147 -8.49 13.32 2.61
C ARG A 147 -7.18 12.90 3.30
N ALA A 148 -6.38 12.08 2.63
CA ALA A 148 -5.06 11.70 3.12
C ALA A 148 -4.02 12.81 2.89
N ILE A 149 -3.98 13.41 1.68
CA ILE A 149 -3.03 14.46 1.28
C ILE A 149 -3.10 15.70 2.18
N VAL A 150 -4.30 16.17 2.51
CA VAL A 150 -4.49 17.39 3.32
C VAL A 150 -3.83 17.30 4.70
N ARG A 151 -3.59 16.09 5.20
CA ARG A 151 -2.92 15.82 6.48
C ARG A 151 -1.40 16.01 6.41
N ARG A 152 -0.82 16.06 5.19
CA ARG A 152 0.64 16.10 4.95
C ARG A 152 1.37 15.01 5.72
N PRO A 153 1.05 13.73 5.50
CA PRO A 153 1.67 12.63 6.23
C PRO A 153 3.11 12.39 5.76
N GLU A 154 3.94 11.80 6.63
CA GLU A 154 5.28 11.33 6.28
C GLU A 154 5.21 10.03 5.45
N VAL A 155 4.20 9.19 5.70
CA VAL A 155 3.99 7.92 5.00
C VAL A 155 2.54 7.76 4.60
N PHE A 156 2.30 7.43 3.33
CA PHE A 156 0.99 7.03 2.82
C PHE A 156 0.86 5.50 2.82
N LEU A 157 -0.27 5.02 3.31
CA LEU A 157 -0.64 3.60 3.31
C LEU A 157 -1.86 3.39 2.43
N PHE A 158 -1.80 2.41 1.52
CA PHE A 158 -2.89 2.08 0.60
C PHE A 158 -3.26 0.59 0.76
N ASP A 159 -4.49 0.30 1.23
CA ASP A 159 -5.01 -1.05 1.39
C ASP A 159 -5.94 -1.38 0.21
N GLU A 160 -5.41 -2.01 -0.83
CA GLU A 160 -6.10 -2.42 -2.06
C GLU A 160 -7.01 -1.32 -2.68
N PRO A 161 -6.52 -0.08 -2.88
CA PRO A 161 -7.38 1.05 -3.20
C PRO A 161 -8.04 0.97 -4.58
N LEU A 162 -7.56 0.10 -5.49
CA LEU A 162 -8.07 -0.05 -6.85
C LEU A 162 -8.98 -1.28 -7.05
N SER A 163 -9.10 -2.16 -6.06
CA SER A 163 -9.83 -3.44 -6.17
C SER A 163 -11.31 -3.27 -6.57
N ASN A 164 -11.96 -2.20 -6.13
CA ASN A 164 -13.37 -1.92 -6.39
C ASN A 164 -13.64 -1.15 -7.70
N LEU A 165 -12.65 -1.05 -8.60
CA LEU A 165 -12.77 -0.36 -9.89
C LEU A 165 -12.82 -1.36 -11.04
N ASP A 166 -13.52 -0.99 -12.13
CA ASP A 166 -13.45 -1.72 -13.38
C ASP A 166 -12.04 -1.66 -14.00
N ALA A 167 -11.70 -2.61 -14.88
CA ALA A 167 -10.36 -2.77 -15.44
C ALA A 167 -9.85 -1.51 -16.19
N LYS A 168 -10.71 -0.81 -16.93
CA LYS A 168 -10.36 0.39 -17.68
C LYS A 168 -10.02 1.56 -16.75
N LEU A 169 -10.83 1.74 -15.71
CA LEU A 169 -10.63 2.79 -14.71
C LEU A 169 -9.41 2.47 -13.84
N ARG A 170 -9.20 1.19 -13.47
CA ARG A 170 -8.03 0.73 -12.72
C ARG A 170 -6.74 1.08 -13.44
N GLY A 171 -6.66 0.83 -14.77
CA GLY A 171 -5.49 1.20 -15.57
C GLY A 171 -5.18 2.70 -15.54
N LYS A 172 -6.21 3.56 -15.65
CA LYS A 172 -6.05 5.01 -15.53
C LYS A 172 -5.56 5.43 -14.15
N MET A 173 -6.17 4.87 -13.10
CA MET A 173 -5.83 5.22 -11.72
C MET A 173 -4.42 4.80 -11.32
N ARG A 174 -3.88 3.69 -11.87
CA ARG A 174 -2.46 3.32 -11.68
C ARG A 174 -1.53 4.41 -12.17
N ILE A 175 -1.75 4.90 -13.40
CA ILE A 175 -0.93 5.99 -13.96
C ILE A 175 -1.02 7.26 -13.11
N GLU A 176 -2.22 7.58 -12.61
CA GLU A 176 -2.43 8.74 -11.73
C GLU A 176 -1.70 8.58 -10.40
N LEU A 177 -1.73 7.39 -9.78
CA LEU A 177 -1.02 7.12 -8.53
C LEU A 177 0.51 7.22 -8.69
N ALA A 178 1.07 6.69 -9.79
CA ALA A 178 2.48 6.82 -10.08
C ALA A 178 2.92 8.29 -10.25
N LYS A 179 2.09 9.11 -10.94
CA LYS A 179 2.33 10.55 -11.06
C LYS A 179 2.19 11.28 -9.72
N LEU A 180 1.23 10.85 -8.92
CA LEU A 180 0.96 11.44 -7.61
C LEU A 180 2.14 11.23 -6.65
N GLN A 181 2.70 10.02 -6.61
CA GLN A 181 3.88 9.72 -5.78
C GLN A 181 5.04 10.66 -6.10
N LYS A 182 5.38 10.80 -7.39
CA LYS A 182 6.44 11.72 -7.83
C LYS A 182 6.15 13.18 -7.47
N LYS A 183 4.88 13.59 -7.48
CA LYS A 183 4.47 14.96 -7.15
C LYS A 183 4.49 15.26 -5.66
N LEU A 184 4.15 14.26 -4.84
CA LEU A 184 4.09 14.40 -3.37
C LEU A 184 5.45 14.20 -2.72
N ASP A 185 6.39 13.52 -3.40
CA ASP A 185 7.74 13.22 -2.90
C ASP A 185 7.71 12.61 -1.49
N THR A 186 6.83 11.62 -1.28
CA THR A 186 6.50 11.05 0.03
C THR A 186 6.56 9.52 -0.04
N THR A 187 6.95 8.86 1.04
CA THR A 187 6.98 7.40 1.17
C THR A 187 5.59 6.80 1.02
N MET A 188 5.46 5.77 0.19
CA MET A 188 4.19 5.07 -0.05
C MET A 188 4.34 3.57 0.16
N ILE A 189 3.44 2.99 0.92
CA ILE A 189 3.31 1.53 1.09
C ILE A 189 1.95 1.12 0.55
N TYR A 190 1.96 0.26 -0.45
CA TYR A 190 0.78 -0.12 -1.22
C TYR A 190 0.55 -1.63 -1.12
N VAL A 191 -0.64 -2.04 -0.73
CA VAL A 191 -1.05 -3.45 -0.68
C VAL A 191 -1.93 -3.75 -1.88
N THR A 192 -1.65 -4.84 -2.58
CA THR A 192 -2.48 -5.36 -3.66
C THR A 192 -2.36 -6.88 -3.77
N HIS A 193 -3.33 -7.51 -4.42
CA HIS A 193 -3.24 -8.88 -4.93
C HIS A 193 -3.04 -8.92 -6.46
N ASP A 194 -3.05 -7.75 -7.13
CA ASP A 194 -2.87 -7.61 -8.58
C ASP A 194 -1.39 -7.42 -8.92
N GLN A 195 -0.82 -8.41 -9.62
CA GLN A 195 0.59 -8.41 -10.03
C GLN A 195 0.91 -7.23 -10.96
N VAL A 196 -0.03 -6.86 -11.85
CA VAL A 196 0.18 -5.76 -12.79
C VAL A 196 0.28 -4.43 -12.06
N GLU A 197 -0.49 -4.26 -10.97
CA GLU A 197 -0.35 -3.10 -10.08
C GLU A 197 1.03 -3.08 -9.43
N ALA A 198 1.45 -4.22 -8.84
CA ALA A 198 2.74 -4.34 -8.17
C ALA A 198 3.90 -4.03 -9.12
N MET A 199 3.91 -4.66 -10.31
CA MET A 199 4.97 -4.50 -11.30
C MET A 199 5.02 -3.11 -11.94
N THR A 200 3.90 -2.37 -11.91
CA THR A 200 3.80 -1.05 -12.55
C THR A 200 4.08 0.11 -11.60
N LEU A 201 3.70 -0.05 -10.32
CA LEU A 201 3.77 1.02 -9.32
C LEU A 201 5.00 0.93 -8.42
N GLY A 202 5.43 -0.30 -8.09
CA GLY A 202 6.48 -0.52 -7.11
C GLY A 202 7.88 -0.20 -7.63
N GLU A 203 8.65 0.56 -6.86
CA GLU A 203 10.10 0.64 -7.02
C GLU A 203 10.76 -0.62 -6.48
N ARG A 204 10.24 -1.15 -5.37
CA ARG A 204 10.49 -2.49 -4.86
C ARG A 204 9.17 -3.15 -4.49
N ILE A 205 9.18 -4.48 -4.57
CA ILE A 205 8.03 -5.32 -4.26
C ILE A 205 8.43 -6.31 -3.17
N VAL A 206 7.59 -6.45 -2.15
CA VAL A 206 7.66 -7.50 -1.13
C VAL A 206 6.62 -8.55 -1.51
N VAL A 207 7.08 -9.72 -1.95
CA VAL A 207 6.21 -10.87 -2.23
C VAL A 207 5.99 -11.63 -0.93
N MET A 208 4.74 -11.75 -0.52
CA MET A 208 4.35 -12.45 0.72
C MET A 208 3.55 -13.71 0.43
N ASN A 209 3.81 -14.75 1.21
CA ASN A 209 2.99 -15.96 1.24
C ASN A 209 2.93 -16.52 2.67
N GLU A 210 1.74 -16.92 3.11
CA GLU A 210 1.50 -17.58 4.42
C GLU A 210 2.20 -16.90 5.61
N GLY A 211 2.16 -15.57 5.66
CA GLY A 211 2.77 -14.76 6.73
C GLY A 211 4.28 -14.53 6.61
N ASN A 212 4.93 -15.08 5.59
CA ASN A 212 6.36 -14.95 5.34
C ASN A 212 6.65 -14.04 4.14
N ILE A 213 7.85 -13.46 4.12
CA ILE A 213 8.41 -12.80 2.94
C ILE A 213 9.10 -13.85 2.07
N MET A 214 8.68 -13.98 0.82
CA MET A 214 9.26 -14.91 -0.13
C MET A 214 10.43 -14.30 -0.90
N GLN A 215 10.31 -13.02 -1.27
CA GLN A 215 11.37 -12.23 -1.91
C GLN A 215 11.07 -10.74 -1.81
N ILE A 216 12.13 -9.92 -1.75
CA ILE A 216 12.05 -8.46 -1.86
C ILE A 216 13.03 -8.02 -2.94
N ALA A 217 12.52 -7.44 -4.03
CA ALA A 217 13.37 -6.96 -5.11
C ALA A 217 12.63 -5.92 -5.99
N PRO A 218 13.34 -5.19 -6.86
CA PRO A 218 12.73 -4.42 -7.94
C PRO A 218 11.92 -5.31 -8.88
N PRO A 219 10.89 -4.78 -9.59
CA PRO A 219 10.02 -5.57 -10.47
C PRO A 219 10.76 -6.45 -11.48
N ILE A 220 11.74 -5.89 -12.19
CA ILE A 220 12.50 -6.63 -13.22
C ILE A 220 13.30 -7.78 -12.62
N GLU A 221 13.87 -7.60 -11.44
CA GLU A 221 14.62 -8.65 -10.74
C GLU A 221 13.71 -9.78 -10.27
N LEU A 222 12.53 -9.46 -9.73
CA LEU A 222 11.53 -10.47 -9.35
C LEU A 222 11.10 -11.34 -10.54
N PHE A 223 10.95 -10.74 -11.71
CA PHE A 223 10.56 -11.45 -12.92
C PHE A 223 11.68 -12.32 -13.48
N ASN A 224 12.91 -11.78 -13.57
CA ASN A 224 14.03 -12.47 -14.20
C ASN A 224 14.72 -13.46 -13.27
N ASN A 225 14.74 -13.20 -11.96
CA ASN A 225 15.51 -13.96 -10.97
C ASN A 225 14.64 -14.30 -9.74
N PRO A 226 13.58 -15.11 -9.90
CA PRO A 226 12.76 -15.54 -8.77
C PRO A 226 13.55 -16.46 -7.84
N ASN A 227 13.54 -16.18 -6.52
CA ASN A 227 14.31 -16.92 -5.53
C ASN A 227 13.75 -18.32 -5.22
N ASN A 228 12.51 -18.58 -5.59
CA ASN A 228 11.85 -19.86 -5.30
C ASN A 228 10.69 -20.09 -6.28
N LYS A 229 10.18 -21.33 -6.29
CA LYS A 229 9.09 -21.77 -7.15
C LYS A 229 7.84 -20.89 -6.99
N PHE A 230 7.48 -20.55 -5.74
CA PHE A 230 6.29 -19.73 -5.47
C PHE A 230 6.39 -18.35 -6.16
N VAL A 231 7.52 -17.66 -6.04
CA VAL A 231 7.71 -16.35 -6.69
C VAL A 231 7.65 -16.48 -8.20
N ALA A 232 8.27 -17.53 -8.78
CA ALA A 232 8.25 -17.81 -10.20
C ALA A 232 6.84 -18.11 -10.75
N GLU A 233 6.01 -18.81 -9.97
CA GLU A 233 4.60 -19.07 -10.30
C GLU A 233 3.72 -17.84 -10.11
N PHE A 234 3.97 -17.09 -9.04
CA PHE A 234 3.12 -15.96 -8.65
C PHE A 234 3.41 -14.70 -9.49
N ILE A 235 4.66 -14.45 -9.88
CA ILE A 235 5.06 -13.26 -10.64
C ILE A 235 5.16 -13.61 -12.14
N GLY A 236 4.30 -13.01 -12.93
CA GLY A 236 4.34 -13.12 -14.38
C GLY A 236 2.99 -13.46 -15.02
N SER A 237 2.81 -12.97 -16.26
CA SER A 237 1.66 -13.30 -17.10
C SER A 237 2.15 -13.43 -18.55
N PRO A 238 2.08 -14.63 -19.15
CA PRO A 238 1.58 -15.89 -18.58
C PRO A 238 2.44 -16.42 -17.44
N GLN A 239 1.86 -17.31 -16.62
CA GLN A 239 2.59 -17.97 -15.53
C GLN A 239 3.71 -18.87 -16.08
N MET A 240 4.79 -19.02 -15.32
CA MET A 240 5.88 -19.91 -15.63
C MET A 240 5.42 -21.38 -15.61
N ASN A 241 5.79 -22.14 -16.63
CA ASN A 241 5.54 -23.58 -16.68
C ASN A 241 6.64 -24.32 -15.92
N PHE A 242 6.27 -25.35 -15.16
CA PHE A 242 7.20 -26.21 -14.45
C PHE A 242 7.06 -27.62 -15.00
N ILE A 243 8.21 -28.24 -15.32
CA ILE A 243 8.29 -29.62 -15.77
C ILE A 243 9.18 -30.34 -14.76
N GLU A 244 8.65 -31.39 -14.14
CA GLU A 244 9.42 -32.22 -13.22
C GLU A 244 10.22 -33.26 -14.01
N GLY A 245 11.54 -33.33 -13.74
CA GLY A 245 12.41 -34.27 -14.41
C GLY A 245 13.77 -34.36 -13.73
N ARG A 246 14.63 -35.23 -14.25
CA ARG A 246 16.03 -35.34 -13.85
C ARG A 246 16.88 -34.76 -14.94
N VAL A 247 17.83 -33.91 -14.56
CA VAL A 247 18.83 -33.38 -15.49
C VAL A 247 20.09 -34.24 -15.33
N GLU A 248 20.54 -34.85 -16.43
CA GLU A 248 21.77 -35.63 -16.49
C GLU A 248 22.82 -34.91 -17.36
N VAL A 249 24.08 -35.01 -16.94
CA VAL A 249 25.20 -34.49 -17.75
C VAL A 249 25.77 -35.65 -18.56
N GLN A 250 25.56 -35.62 -19.87
CA GLN A 250 26.14 -36.59 -20.79
C GLN A 250 27.01 -35.89 -21.83
N ASN A 251 28.27 -36.25 -21.91
CA ASN A 251 29.24 -35.63 -22.87
C ASN A 251 29.28 -34.10 -22.80
N SER A 252 29.31 -33.52 -21.57
CA SER A 252 29.28 -32.08 -21.31
C SER A 252 28.00 -31.35 -21.82
N LYS A 253 26.95 -32.10 -22.10
CA LYS A 253 25.61 -31.58 -22.43
C LYS A 253 24.64 -31.93 -21.32
N LEU A 254 23.76 -30.97 -21.01
CA LEU A 254 22.62 -31.20 -20.12
C LEU A 254 21.51 -31.88 -20.91
N LEU A 255 21.05 -33.03 -20.44
CA LEU A 255 19.89 -33.77 -20.96
C LEU A 255 18.80 -33.72 -19.91
N PHE A 256 17.56 -33.51 -20.36
CA PHE A 256 16.38 -33.47 -19.51
C PHE A 256 15.49 -34.68 -19.80
#